data_176db2a2da5d5c4557860609b3dbf94a
#
_entry.id   176db2a2da5d5c4557860609b3dbf94a
#
_cell.length_a   1.000
_cell.length_b   1.000
_cell.length_c   1.000
_cell.angle_alpha   90.00
_cell.angle_beta   90.00
_cell.angle_gamma   90.00
#
_symmetry.space_group_name_H-M   'P 1'
#
loop_
_entity.id
_entity.type
_entity.pdbx_description
1 polymer ?
#
loop_
_entity_poly.entity_id
_entity_poly.type
_entity_poly.pdbx_seq_one_letter_code
_entity_poly.pdbx_strand_id
1 'polypeptide(L)'
;MGIVGWPDLSLAQVAEEGDVSRVIVVPDPGAEPWAVTGVLCEGLDLVVHKGLGELSPTRARPVLAKVRGGQAALLTVGVRLPGTVTEIGAEVVAVRGVGRGSGRIRGVDIEVRVASKSARPCRGVLTCGERRARPRLEVV
;
A
#
# COMPACT_ATOMS: atom_id res chain seq x y z
N MET A 1 -3.83 5.37 -12.24
CA MET A 1 -2.89 5.01 -11.15
C MET A 1 -1.69 4.31 -11.75
N GLY A 2 -0.48 4.56 -11.22
CA GLY A 2 0.76 3.87 -11.61
C GLY A 2 1.31 2.99 -10.48
N ILE A 3 1.87 1.82 -10.81
CA ILE A 3 2.51 0.90 -9.88
C ILE A 3 3.90 0.60 -10.39
N VAL A 4 4.93 0.86 -9.58
CA VAL A 4 6.35 0.74 -9.96
C VAL A 4 7.07 -0.22 -9.01
N GLY A 5 7.82 -1.17 -9.56
CA GLY A 5 8.68 -2.07 -8.81
C GLY A 5 7.96 -3.13 -7.98
N TRP A 6 6.73 -3.48 -8.36
CA TRP A 6 5.94 -4.47 -7.62
C TRP A 6 5.42 -5.60 -8.51
N PRO A 7 6.30 -6.54 -8.96
CA PRO A 7 5.93 -7.59 -9.89
C PRO A 7 4.90 -8.59 -9.35
N ASP A 8 4.88 -8.81 -8.03
CA ASP A 8 4.06 -9.82 -7.33
C ASP A 8 2.74 -9.26 -6.81
N LEU A 9 2.38 -8.00 -7.11
CA LEU A 9 1.11 -7.44 -6.68
C LEU A 9 -0.04 -8.08 -7.46
N SER A 10 -0.95 -8.75 -6.76
CA SER A 10 -2.18 -9.25 -7.37
C SER A 10 -3.15 -8.11 -7.65
N LEU A 11 -3.58 -7.99 -8.89
CA LEU A 11 -4.62 -7.04 -9.31
C LEU A 11 -6.00 -7.71 -9.43
N ALA A 12 -6.16 -8.95 -8.93
CA ALA A 12 -7.41 -9.71 -9.04
C ALA A 12 -8.63 -8.93 -8.49
N GLN A 13 -8.48 -8.33 -7.30
CA GLN A 13 -9.55 -7.54 -6.70
C GLN A 13 -9.85 -6.27 -7.49
N VAL A 14 -8.83 -5.64 -8.09
CA VAL A 14 -9.04 -4.47 -8.97
C VAL A 14 -9.79 -4.88 -10.23
N ALA A 15 -9.54 -6.10 -10.75
CA ALA A 15 -10.26 -6.62 -11.90
C ALA A 15 -11.73 -6.96 -11.59
N GLU A 16 -12.03 -7.37 -10.36
CA GLU A 16 -13.39 -7.71 -9.92
C GLU A 16 -14.24 -6.48 -9.55
N GLU A 17 -13.64 -5.49 -8.89
CA GLU A 17 -14.36 -4.38 -8.27
C GLU A 17 -14.03 -3.00 -8.88
N GLY A 18 -13.04 -2.93 -9.77
CA GLY A 18 -12.52 -1.69 -10.31
C GLY A 18 -12.33 -1.71 -11.83
N ASP A 19 -11.45 -0.85 -12.30
CA ASP A 19 -11.12 -0.71 -13.72
C ASP A 19 -9.62 -0.84 -13.94
N VAL A 20 -9.18 -2.02 -14.35
CA VAL A 20 -7.75 -2.32 -14.62
C VAL A 20 -7.19 -1.52 -15.78
N SER A 21 -8.02 -1.02 -16.71
CA SER A 21 -7.56 -0.19 -17.83
C SER A 21 -6.99 1.16 -17.37
N ARG A 22 -7.29 1.56 -16.15
CA ARG A 22 -6.79 2.77 -15.50
C ARG A 22 -5.53 2.54 -14.66
N VAL A 23 -4.95 1.34 -14.72
CA VAL A 23 -3.75 0.97 -13.96
C VAL A 23 -2.59 0.74 -14.92
N ILE A 24 -1.51 1.49 -14.74
CA ILE A 24 -0.25 1.30 -15.42
C ILE A 24 0.68 0.54 -14.48
N VAL A 25 1.23 -0.60 -14.90
CA VAL A 25 2.17 -1.39 -14.11
C VAL A 25 3.52 -1.39 -14.78
N VAL A 26 4.56 -1.04 -14.03
CA VAL A 26 5.97 -1.13 -14.41
C VAL A 26 6.64 -2.09 -13.44
N PRO A 27 6.61 -3.40 -13.70
CA PRO A 27 7.09 -4.42 -12.76
C PRO A 27 8.59 -4.31 -12.48
N ASP A 28 9.36 -4.05 -13.54
CA ASP A 28 10.79 -3.81 -13.47
C ASP A 28 11.11 -2.42 -14.05
N PRO A 29 11.36 -1.42 -13.20
CA PRO A 29 11.71 -0.06 -13.64
C PRO A 29 13.19 0.10 -14.02
N GLY A 30 13.99 -0.99 -14.00
CA GLY A 30 15.41 -0.96 -14.38
C GLY A 30 16.30 -0.18 -13.39
N ALA A 31 17.37 0.42 -13.94
CA ALA A 31 18.41 1.07 -13.14
C ALA A 31 17.97 2.39 -12.47
N GLU A 32 16.96 3.07 -13.02
CA GLU A 32 16.52 4.39 -12.58
C GLU A 32 15.04 4.41 -12.14
N PRO A 33 14.65 3.63 -11.12
CA PRO A 33 13.26 3.46 -10.72
C PRO A 33 12.60 4.77 -10.28
N TRP A 34 13.36 5.69 -9.73
CA TRP A 34 12.86 6.98 -9.28
C TRP A 34 12.63 7.98 -10.42
N ALA A 35 13.38 7.85 -11.52
CA ALA A 35 13.12 8.62 -12.74
C ALA A 35 11.77 8.19 -13.35
N VAL A 36 11.53 6.88 -13.46
CA VAL A 36 10.24 6.31 -13.90
C VAL A 36 9.09 6.79 -13.02
N THR A 37 9.24 6.68 -11.70
CA THR A 37 8.24 7.17 -10.74
C THR A 37 7.94 8.64 -10.92
N GLY A 38 8.98 9.45 -11.12
CA GLY A 38 8.82 10.88 -11.33
C GLY A 38 8.06 11.23 -12.60
N VAL A 39 8.29 10.50 -13.69
CA VAL A 39 7.53 10.70 -14.95
C VAL A 39 6.06 10.35 -14.75
N LEU A 40 5.75 9.24 -14.07
CA LEU A 40 4.38 8.86 -13.80
C LEU A 40 3.65 9.86 -12.89
N CYS A 41 4.35 10.49 -11.94
CA CYS A 41 3.78 11.53 -11.09
C CYS A 41 3.38 12.81 -11.84
N GLU A 42 3.89 13.04 -13.05
CA GLU A 42 3.50 14.20 -13.87
C GLU A 42 2.15 14.01 -14.58
N GLY A 43 1.71 12.75 -14.79
CA GLY A 43 0.51 12.45 -15.56
C GLY A 43 -0.57 11.64 -14.86
N LEU A 44 -0.34 11.20 -13.62
CA LEU A 44 -1.27 10.33 -12.89
C LEU A 44 -1.63 10.93 -11.53
N ASP A 45 -2.82 10.62 -11.04
CA ASP A 45 -3.29 11.10 -9.72
C ASP A 45 -2.65 10.34 -8.55
N LEU A 46 -2.29 9.07 -8.76
CA LEU A 46 -1.69 8.21 -7.74
C LEU A 46 -0.57 7.37 -8.35
N VAL A 47 0.59 7.39 -7.71
CA VAL A 47 1.71 6.49 -8.03
C VAL A 47 2.12 5.72 -6.78
N VAL A 48 2.20 4.40 -6.91
CA VAL A 48 2.68 3.49 -5.87
C VAL A 48 4.06 2.99 -6.28
N HIS A 49 5.07 3.21 -5.43
CA HIS A 49 6.43 2.73 -5.65
C HIS A 49 6.82 1.75 -4.57
N LYS A 50 7.11 0.49 -4.95
CA LYS A 50 7.69 -0.51 -4.05
C LYS A 50 9.20 -0.50 -4.19
N GLY A 51 9.90 -0.39 -3.06
CA GLY A 51 11.35 -0.44 -2.99
C GLY A 51 11.79 -0.92 -1.61
N LEU A 52 13.09 -0.82 -1.35
CA LEU A 52 13.67 -1.20 -0.05
C LEU A 52 14.62 -0.10 0.44
N GLY A 53 14.69 0.04 1.77
CA GLY A 53 15.64 0.92 2.43
C GLY A 53 15.19 2.37 2.50
N GLU A 54 16.13 3.29 2.33
CA GLU A 54 15.93 4.72 2.46
C GLU A 54 16.50 5.46 1.25
N LEU A 55 15.76 6.40 0.71
CA LEU A 55 16.25 7.27 -0.35
C LEU A 55 16.89 8.53 0.25
N SER A 56 18.14 8.78 -0.11
CA SER A 56 18.84 9.97 0.37
C SER A 56 18.16 11.27 -0.09
N PRO A 57 18.27 12.37 0.67
CA PRO A 57 17.63 13.65 0.31
C PRO A 57 18.01 14.14 -1.09
N THR A 58 19.26 13.94 -1.50
CA THR A 58 19.74 14.35 -2.83
C THR A 58 19.03 13.57 -3.94
N ARG A 59 18.91 12.24 -3.80
CA ARG A 59 18.23 11.39 -4.78
C ARG A 59 16.71 11.56 -4.76
N ALA A 60 16.12 11.90 -3.62
CA ALA A 60 14.68 12.13 -3.50
C ALA A 60 14.22 13.47 -4.10
N ARG A 61 15.12 14.47 -4.12
CA ARG A 61 14.79 15.86 -4.55
C ARG A 61 14.09 15.93 -5.91
N PRO A 62 14.55 15.26 -6.99
CA PRO A 62 13.91 15.35 -8.31
C PRO A 62 12.48 14.80 -8.31
N VAL A 63 12.24 13.62 -7.73
CA VAL A 63 10.90 13.02 -7.68
C VAL A 63 9.97 13.82 -6.77
N LEU A 64 10.44 14.30 -5.62
CA LEU A 64 9.63 15.13 -4.73
C LEU A 64 9.29 16.51 -5.33
N ALA A 65 10.15 17.04 -6.20
CA ALA A 65 9.85 18.28 -6.94
C ALA A 65 8.67 18.05 -7.92
N LYS A 66 8.65 16.92 -8.62
CA LYS A 66 7.55 16.54 -9.53
C LYS A 66 6.23 16.30 -8.78
N VAL A 67 6.29 15.61 -7.64
CA VAL A 67 5.12 15.41 -6.78
C VAL A 67 4.54 16.74 -6.28
N ARG A 68 5.40 17.68 -5.85
CA ARG A 68 4.94 19.00 -5.37
C ARG A 68 4.43 19.91 -6.49
N GLY A 69 4.99 19.78 -7.69
CA GLY A 69 4.60 20.57 -8.85
C GLY A 69 3.37 20.02 -9.58
N GLY A 70 2.97 18.78 -9.28
CA GLY A 70 1.83 18.09 -9.85
C GLY A 70 0.67 17.93 -8.86
N GLN A 71 -0.28 17.08 -9.25
CA GLN A 71 -1.43 16.70 -8.42
C GLN A 71 -1.33 15.24 -7.91
N ALA A 72 -0.26 14.55 -8.24
CA ALA A 72 -0.06 13.15 -7.89
C ALA A 72 0.16 12.96 -6.38
N ALA A 73 -0.51 11.98 -5.81
CA ALA A 73 -0.12 11.38 -4.56
C ALA A 73 0.94 10.29 -4.81
N LEU A 74 2.07 10.35 -4.11
CA LEU A 74 3.09 9.30 -4.13
C LEU A 74 3.01 8.47 -2.86
N LEU A 75 2.70 7.18 -3.01
CA LEU A 75 2.74 6.17 -1.96
C LEU A 75 3.99 5.31 -2.13
N THR A 76 4.81 5.21 -1.10
CA THR A 76 5.99 4.33 -1.10
C THR A 76 5.79 3.14 -0.17
N VAL A 77 6.19 1.96 -0.60
CA VAL A 77 6.09 0.70 0.14
C VAL A 77 7.49 0.12 0.32
N GLY A 78 7.91 -0.09 1.58
CA GLY A 78 9.20 -0.67 1.93
C GLY A 78 10.39 0.29 1.80
N VAL A 79 10.19 1.52 1.32
CA VAL A 79 11.23 2.55 1.20
C VAL A 79 10.80 3.84 1.90
N ARG A 80 11.74 4.42 2.66
CA ARG A 80 11.54 5.72 3.32
C ARG A 80 11.97 6.87 2.42
N LEU A 81 11.10 7.88 2.33
CA LEU A 81 11.40 9.13 1.66
C LEU A 81 11.57 10.26 2.67
N PRO A 82 12.54 11.16 2.47
CA PRO A 82 12.64 12.38 3.29
C PRO A 82 11.41 13.26 3.06
N GLY A 83 10.91 13.83 4.14
CA GLY A 83 9.77 14.74 4.07
C GLY A 83 8.40 14.06 3.92
N THR A 84 8.31 12.75 4.14
CA THR A 84 7.03 12.02 4.21
C THR A 84 6.04 12.73 5.14
N VAL A 85 4.82 12.93 4.66
CA VAL A 85 3.73 13.61 5.40
C VAL A 85 2.98 12.63 6.28
N THR A 86 2.74 11.42 5.77
CA THR A 86 1.97 10.38 6.46
C THR A 86 2.71 9.05 6.35
N GLU A 87 2.87 8.37 7.47
CA GLU A 87 3.40 7.02 7.55
C GLU A 87 2.28 6.05 7.92
N ILE A 88 2.22 4.92 7.21
CA ILE A 88 1.25 3.87 7.45
C ILE A 88 2.02 2.59 7.79
N GLY A 89 1.83 2.09 9.01
CA GLY A 89 2.29 0.78 9.44
C GLY A 89 1.15 -0.23 9.39
N ALA A 90 1.43 -1.47 9.00
CA ALA A 90 0.46 -2.55 8.97
C ALA A 90 1.08 -3.81 9.57
N GLU A 91 0.34 -4.49 10.44
CA GLU A 91 0.78 -5.71 11.11
C GLU A 91 -0.37 -6.74 11.15
N VAL A 92 -0.08 -7.98 10.79
CA VAL A 92 -1.05 -9.07 10.89
C VAL A 92 -1.19 -9.45 12.37
N VAL A 93 -2.36 -9.22 12.95
CA VAL A 93 -2.63 -9.49 14.38
C VAL A 93 -3.43 -10.77 14.59
N ALA A 94 -4.13 -11.26 13.57
CA ALA A 94 -4.81 -12.56 13.63
C ALA A 94 -4.95 -13.20 12.25
N VAL A 95 -4.88 -14.54 12.22
CA VAL A 95 -5.14 -15.35 11.04
C VAL A 95 -6.24 -16.34 11.39
N ARG A 96 -7.24 -16.49 10.50
CA ARG A 96 -8.38 -17.39 10.69
C ARG A 96 -8.37 -18.53 9.68
N GLY A 97 -8.97 -19.67 10.10
CA GLY A 97 -9.14 -20.86 9.26
C GLY A 97 -7.99 -21.84 9.33
N VAL A 98 -6.92 -21.54 10.09
CA VAL A 98 -5.80 -22.46 10.32
C VAL A 98 -5.99 -23.12 11.69
N GLY A 99 -6.00 -24.45 11.74
CA GLY A 99 -6.03 -25.26 12.96
C GLY A 99 -4.73 -26.06 13.15
N ARG A 100 -4.61 -26.81 14.24
CA ARG A 100 -3.47 -27.71 14.46
C ARG A 100 -3.47 -28.81 13.39
N GLY A 101 -2.51 -28.78 12.46
CA GLY A 101 -2.27 -29.81 11.45
C GLY A 101 -3.24 -29.81 10.26
N SER A 102 -4.21 -28.87 10.18
CA SER A 102 -5.15 -28.80 9.06
C SER A 102 -5.76 -27.40 8.92
N GLY A 103 -6.35 -27.14 7.77
CA GLY A 103 -7.06 -25.89 7.47
C GLY A 103 -6.39 -25.06 6.39
N ARG A 104 -7.10 -24.01 5.95
CA ARG A 104 -6.59 -22.98 5.03
C ARG A 104 -6.90 -21.61 5.62
N ILE A 105 -6.10 -20.63 5.27
CA ILE A 105 -6.36 -19.24 5.65
C ILE A 105 -7.70 -18.82 5.01
N ARG A 106 -8.65 -18.38 5.84
CA ARG A 106 -9.97 -17.87 5.43
C ARG A 106 -10.11 -16.39 5.65
N GLY A 107 -9.30 -15.84 6.54
CA GLY A 107 -9.30 -14.43 6.80
C GLY A 107 -8.10 -13.99 7.63
N VAL A 108 -7.79 -12.71 7.52
CA VAL A 108 -6.67 -12.07 8.21
C VAL A 108 -7.16 -10.76 8.82
N ASP A 109 -6.77 -10.49 10.06
CA ASP A 109 -6.96 -9.19 10.69
C ASP A 109 -5.63 -8.45 10.70
N ILE A 110 -5.64 -7.25 10.19
CA ILE A 110 -4.48 -6.39 10.04
C ILE A 110 -4.70 -5.14 10.89
N GLU A 111 -3.86 -4.92 11.90
CA GLU A 111 -3.81 -3.64 12.59
C GLU A 111 -3.09 -2.64 11.70
N VAL A 112 -3.73 -1.52 11.43
CA VAL A 112 -3.18 -0.41 10.67
C VAL A 112 -2.96 0.77 11.61
N ARG A 113 -1.77 1.34 11.57
CA ARG A 113 -1.39 2.54 12.32
C ARG A 113 -1.04 3.64 11.34
N VAL A 114 -1.64 4.79 11.50
CA VAL A 114 -1.40 5.96 10.66
C VAL A 114 -0.83 7.07 11.53
N ALA A 115 0.35 7.55 11.16
CA ALA A 115 1.00 8.71 11.76
C ALA A 115 1.15 9.80 10.69
N SER A 116 0.64 11.00 10.97
CA SER A 116 0.72 12.15 10.08
C SER A 116 1.26 13.35 10.81
N LYS A 117 1.99 14.22 10.09
CA LYS A 117 2.49 15.49 10.63
C LYS A 117 1.38 16.50 10.95
N SER A 118 0.24 16.38 10.29
CA SER A 118 -0.88 17.33 10.36
C SER A 118 -2.08 16.83 11.16
N ALA A 119 -2.07 15.56 11.61
CA ALA A 119 -3.20 14.95 12.31
C ALA A 119 -2.73 14.09 13.49
N ARG A 120 -3.64 13.84 14.43
CA ARG A 120 -3.35 12.91 15.53
C ARG A 120 -3.15 11.50 14.98
N PRO A 121 -2.17 10.73 15.49
CA PRO A 121 -2.03 9.33 15.14
C PRO A 121 -3.32 8.56 15.40
N CYS A 122 -3.68 7.68 14.49
CA CYS A 122 -4.82 6.79 14.66
C CYS A 122 -4.42 5.35 14.36
N ARG A 123 -5.23 4.42 14.86
CA ARG A 123 -5.10 2.99 14.56
C ARG A 123 -6.46 2.37 14.41
N GLY A 124 -6.53 1.30 13.64
CA GLY A 124 -7.72 0.51 13.41
C GLY A 124 -7.38 -0.89 12.96
N VAL A 125 -8.37 -1.76 12.91
CA VAL A 125 -8.20 -3.13 12.44
C VAL A 125 -9.00 -3.31 11.15
N LEU A 126 -8.32 -3.74 10.09
CA LEU A 126 -8.92 -4.16 8.83
C LEU A 126 -9.10 -5.68 8.85
N THR A 127 -10.30 -6.15 8.58
CA THR A 127 -10.60 -7.57 8.43
C THR A 127 -10.71 -7.91 6.96
N CYS A 128 -9.77 -8.73 6.46
CA CYS A 128 -9.77 -9.23 5.09
C CYS A 128 -10.23 -10.70 5.06
N GLY A 129 -11.09 -11.05 4.09
CA GLY A 129 -11.66 -12.40 3.95
C GLY A 129 -12.89 -12.64 4.84
N GLU A 130 -13.16 -13.92 5.18
CA GLU A 130 -14.33 -14.29 5.97
C GLU A 130 -14.32 -13.62 7.36
N ARG A 131 -15.36 -12.86 7.65
CA ARG A 131 -15.58 -12.31 8.99
C ARG A 131 -15.91 -13.43 9.96
N ARG A 132 -15.39 -13.36 11.18
CA ARG A 132 -15.82 -14.23 12.27
C ARG A 132 -17.32 -13.97 12.49
N ALA A 133 -18.17 -15.00 12.29
CA ALA A 133 -19.58 -14.90 12.67
C ALA A 133 -19.61 -14.48 14.15
N ARG A 134 -20.29 -13.38 14.48
CA ARG A 134 -20.56 -13.05 15.89
C ARG A 134 -21.40 -14.19 16.44
N PRO A 135 -21.03 -14.82 17.59
CA PRO A 135 -21.89 -15.79 18.22
C PRO A 135 -23.22 -15.09 18.51
N ARG A 136 -24.29 -15.63 17.93
CA ARG A 136 -25.65 -15.19 18.25
C ARG A 136 -25.90 -15.64 19.68
N LEU A 137 -25.98 -14.71 20.61
CA LEU A 137 -26.43 -15.01 21.95
C LEU A 137 -27.91 -15.40 21.82
N GLU A 138 -28.21 -16.67 21.92
CA GLU A 138 -29.56 -17.13 22.18
C GLU A 138 -29.80 -16.91 23.66
N VAL A 139 -30.70 -15.96 23.95
CA VAL A 139 -31.25 -15.78 25.32
C VAL A 139 -32.21 -16.94 25.53
N VAL A 140 -31.85 -17.82 26.42
CA VAL A 140 -32.75 -18.86 26.95
C VAL A 140 -33.67 -18.23 27.98
#